data_8597bf40fc3cba67f72486dbda056b8e
#
_entry.id   8597bf40fc3cba67f72486dbda056b8e
#
_cell.length_a   1.000
_cell.length_b   1.000
_cell.length_c   1.000
_cell.angle_alpha   90.00
_cell.angle_beta   90.00
_cell.angle_gamma   90.00
#
_symmetry.space_group_name_H-M   'P 1'
#
loop_
_entity.id
_entity.type
_entity.pdbx_description
1 polymer ?
#
loop_
_entity_poly.entity_id
_entity_poly.type
_entity_poly.pdbx_seq_one_letter_code
_entity_poly.pdbx_strand_id
1 'polypeptide(L)'
;MSRHALVTYFYQSAFTVSLKKTLIVFSYRQTGLSQLAPEQQLSEKDFQGFNNILVFVPNNSLTHHDRKAIYSWKPSFPITYILSEDAMKDTPDLPHIRVCREGDSFSVAQAKVSVFGSTDTGVSYLVEAEDVCVFHAGDLNLWHWREENTLREITRAEESFYDKVAAIPKDKVDICFFPLDPNQGGLYDAGANHIIMAIRP
;
A
#
# COMPACT_ATOMS: atom_id res chain seq x y z
N MET A 1 12.21 -12.61 20.54
CA MET A 1 13.21 -12.07 19.58
C MET A 1 12.86 -10.63 19.31
N SER A 2 13.84 -9.73 19.15
CA SER A 2 13.56 -8.34 18.82
C SER A 2 13.01 -8.26 17.38
N ARG A 3 11.84 -7.65 17.20
CA ARG A 3 11.28 -7.37 15.87
C ARG A 3 12.00 -6.14 15.32
N HIS A 4 12.60 -6.25 14.18
CA HIS A 4 13.27 -5.14 13.51
C HIS A 4 12.67 -4.95 12.11
N ALA A 5 12.16 -3.76 11.85
CA ALA A 5 11.73 -3.32 10.53
C ALA A 5 12.34 -1.95 10.25
N LEU A 6 12.92 -1.78 9.07
CA LEU A 6 13.38 -0.49 8.59
C LEU A 6 12.36 0.03 7.57
N VAL A 7 11.74 1.15 7.88
CA VAL A 7 10.81 1.83 6.98
C VAL A 7 11.55 2.93 6.23
N THR A 8 11.43 2.93 4.90
CA THR A 8 11.94 4.01 4.06
C THR A 8 10.78 4.63 3.29
N TYR A 9 10.63 5.95 3.40
CA TYR A 9 9.68 6.74 2.63
C TYR A 9 10.37 7.32 1.40
N PHE A 10 9.75 7.20 0.24
CA PHE A 10 10.25 7.77 -1.01
C PHE A 10 9.46 8.99 -1.44
N TYR A 11 8.19 8.80 -1.80
CA TYR A 11 7.34 9.89 -2.28
C TYR A 11 5.86 9.48 -2.28
N GLN A 12 4.94 10.38 -1.90
CA GLN A 12 3.49 10.12 -1.83
C GLN A 12 3.18 8.84 -1.03
N SER A 13 2.62 7.81 -1.68
CA SER A 13 2.28 6.53 -1.06
C SER A 13 3.40 5.49 -1.14
N ALA A 14 4.60 5.88 -1.62
CA ALA A 14 5.71 4.96 -1.86
C ALA A 14 6.53 4.73 -0.59
N PHE A 15 6.47 3.50 -0.08
CA PHE A 15 7.22 3.05 1.09
C PHE A 15 7.89 1.72 0.82
N THR A 16 9.02 1.48 1.49
CA THR A 16 9.54 0.12 1.68
C THR A 16 9.57 -0.23 3.16
N VAL A 17 9.38 -1.52 3.44
CA VAL A 17 9.61 -2.13 4.75
C VAL A 17 10.63 -3.24 4.56
N SER A 18 11.84 -3.01 5.06
CA SER A 18 12.93 -4.00 5.04
C SER A 18 12.89 -4.81 6.32
N LEU A 19 12.65 -6.11 6.20
CA LEU A 19 12.74 -7.11 7.25
C LEU A 19 14.05 -7.88 7.10
N LYS A 20 14.27 -8.92 7.90
CA LYS A 20 15.52 -9.68 7.86
C LYS A 20 15.80 -10.36 6.51
N LYS A 21 14.77 -10.90 5.83
CA LYS A 21 14.87 -11.63 4.57
C LYS A 21 13.87 -11.18 3.52
N THR A 22 12.93 -10.34 3.87
CA THR A 22 11.84 -9.88 3.01
C THR A 22 11.89 -8.37 2.87
N LEU A 23 11.86 -7.90 1.63
CA LEU A 23 11.63 -6.50 1.28
C LEU A 23 10.19 -6.35 0.80
N ILE A 24 9.44 -5.47 1.43
CA ILE A 24 8.08 -5.12 1.02
C ILE A 24 8.13 -3.73 0.39
N VAL A 25 7.59 -3.59 -0.81
CA VAL A 25 7.56 -2.33 -1.57
C VAL A 25 6.11 -1.99 -1.86
N PHE A 26 5.65 -0.83 -1.40
CA PHE A 26 4.31 -0.33 -1.65
C PHE A 26 4.32 0.87 -2.58
N SER A 27 3.46 0.86 -3.59
CA SER A 27 3.11 2.02 -4.43
C SER A 27 4.32 2.77 -5.00
N TYR A 28 5.40 2.08 -5.34
CA TYR A 28 6.62 2.74 -5.77
C TYR A 28 6.44 3.49 -7.08
N ARG A 29 6.83 4.75 -7.08
CA ARG A 29 6.78 5.64 -8.23
C ARG A 29 8.10 6.40 -8.38
N GLN A 30 8.72 6.29 -9.54
CA GLN A 30 9.93 7.02 -9.89
C GLN A 30 9.64 8.36 -10.60
N THR A 31 8.56 8.42 -11.37
CA THR A 31 8.14 9.64 -12.08
C THR A 31 7.69 10.70 -11.07
N GLY A 32 8.31 11.85 -11.08
CA GLY A 32 8.10 12.91 -10.08
C GLY A 32 9.13 12.91 -8.96
N LEU A 33 9.96 11.87 -8.87
CA LEU A 33 11.15 11.84 -8.00
C LEU A 33 12.34 12.62 -8.58
N SER A 34 12.15 13.42 -9.63
CA SER A 34 13.16 14.31 -10.16
C SER A 34 13.72 15.30 -9.11
N GLN A 35 13.04 15.42 -7.97
CA GLN A 35 13.49 16.18 -6.81
C GLN A 35 14.32 15.35 -5.82
N LEU A 36 14.32 14.01 -5.93
CA LEU A 36 15.15 13.15 -5.11
C LEU A 36 16.46 12.86 -5.85
N ALA A 37 17.55 12.92 -5.12
CA ALA A 37 18.84 12.50 -5.64
C ALA A 37 18.79 11.01 -6.04
N PRO A 38 19.53 10.55 -7.06
CA PRO A 38 19.48 9.17 -7.53
C PRO A 38 19.72 8.13 -6.43
N GLU A 39 20.54 8.45 -5.44
CA GLU A 39 20.82 7.61 -4.26
C GLU A 39 19.63 7.49 -3.28
N GLN A 40 18.65 8.36 -3.39
CA GLN A 40 17.41 8.33 -2.61
C GLN A 40 16.27 7.58 -3.33
N GLN A 41 16.54 7.07 -4.53
CA GLN A 41 15.60 6.29 -5.32
C GLN A 41 15.85 4.81 -5.09
N LEU A 42 14.76 4.02 -5.05
CA LEU A 42 14.86 2.57 -4.94
C LEU A 42 15.54 2.00 -6.19
N SER A 43 16.57 1.22 -5.99
CA SER A 43 17.38 0.62 -7.04
C SER A 43 17.61 -0.87 -6.80
N GLU A 44 18.11 -1.57 -7.81
CA GLU A 44 18.45 -2.99 -7.68
C GLU A 44 19.52 -3.29 -6.61
N LYS A 45 20.29 -2.30 -6.16
CA LYS A 45 21.25 -2.46 -5.06
C LYS A 45 20.53 -2.69 -3.74
N ASP A 46 19.35 -2.11 -3.58
CA ASP A 46 18.53 -2.22 -2.38
C ASP A 46 17.84 -3.60 -2.27
N PHE A 47 17.88 -4.39 -3.34
CA PHE A 47 17.31 -5.74 -3.39
C PHE A 47 18.29 -6.83 -2.94
N GLN A 48 19.56 -6.48 -2.82
CA GLN A 48 20.60 -7.45 -2.47
C GLN A 48 20.44 -7.97 -1.03
N GLY A 49 20.56 -9.28 -0.88
CA GLY A 49 20.49 -9.93 0.43
C GLY A 49 19.06 -10.33 0.87
N PHE A 50 18.03 -9.90 0.15
CA PHE A 50 16.67 -10.36 0.41
C PHE A 50 16.36 -11.67 -0.33
N ASN A 51 15.68 -12.58 0.37
CA ASN A 51 15.22 -13.83 -0.21
C ASN A 51 13.87 -13.65 -0.93
N ASN A 52 13.10 -12.64 -0.53
CA ASN A 52 11.79 -12.33 -1.08
C ASN A 52 11.65 -10.81 -1.24
N ILE A 53 11.11 -10.38 -2.38
CA ILE A 53 10.76 -8.99 -2.65
C ILE A 53 9.30 -8.97 -3.07
N LEU A 54 8.45 -8.35 -2.26
CA LEU A 54 7.02 -8.27 -2.49
C LEU A 54 6.67 -6.86 -2.93
N VAL A 55 6.17 -6.70 -4.16
CA VAL A 55 5.83 -5.41 -4.74
C VAL A 55 4.31 -5.28 -4.86
N PHE A 56 3.74 -4.38 -4.08
CA PHE A 56 2.31 -4.14 -4.01
C PHE A 56 1.89 -2.93 -4.85
N VAL A 57 0.93 -3.15 -5.74
CA VAL A 57 0.32 -2.13 -6.59
C VAL A 57 -1.17 -2.09 -6.27
N PRO A 58 -1.62 -1.15 -5.42
CA PRO A 58 -2.98 -1.16 -4.87
C PRO A 58 -4.05 -0.74 -5.87
N ASN A 59 -3.72 0.02 -6.90
CA ASN A 59 -4.66 0.50 -7.90
C ASN A 59 -3.98 0.85 -9.22
N ASN A 60 -4.76 1.25 -10.21
CA ASN A 60 -4.29 1.64 -11.55
C ASN A 60 -3.89 3.12 -11.66
N SER A 61 -3.94 3.88 -10.59
CA SER A 61 -3.58 5.29 -10.63
C SER A 61 -2.10 5.49 -10.97
N LEU A 62 -1.83 6.29 -11.98
CA LEU A 62 -0.46 6.69 -12.33
C LEU A 62 0.21 7.52 -11.23
N THR A 63 -0.55 7.98 -10.24
CA THR A 63 -0.03 8.69 -9.07
C THR A 63 0.58 7.75 -8.03
N HIS A 64 0.20 6.47 -8.04
CA HIS A 64 0.59 5.49 -7.03
C HIS A 64 1.67 4.52 -7.47
N HIS A 65 1.97 4.40 -8.77
CA HIS A 65 3.06 3.54 -9.23
C HIS A 65 3.62 3.98 -10.57
N ASP A 66 4.89 3.70 -10.79
CA ASP A 66 5.55 3.88 -12.08
C ASP A 66 5.81 2.52 -12.71
N ARG A 67 4.97 2.15 -13.67
CA ARG A 67 5.05 0.87 -14.38
C ARG A 67 6.42 0.65 -15.01
N LYS A 68 7.02 1.70 -15.60
CA LYS A 68 8.34 1.58 -16.22
C LYS A 68 9.40 1.27 -15.18
N ALA A 69 9.35 1.91 -14.01
CA ALA A 69 10.31 1.68 -12.96
C ALA A 69 10.17 0.27 -12.37
N ILE A 70 8.99 -0.09 -11.84
CA ILE A 70 8.80 -1.36 -11.13
C ILE A 70 8.91 -2.58 -12.03
N TYR A 71 8.55 -2.48 -13.31
CA TYR A 71 8.59 -3.60 -14.25
C TYR A 71 9.91 -3.68 -15.04
N SER A 72 10.85 -2.75 -14.83
CA SER A 72 12.18 -2.80 -15.44
C SER A 72 13.22 -3.55 -14.61
N TRP A 73 12.89 -3.92 -13.36
CA TRP A 73 13.82 -4.63 -12.49
C TRP A 73 14.14 -6.04 -13.00
N LYS A 74 15.40 -6.45 -12.83
CA LYS A 74 15.90 -7.72 -13.39
C LYS A 74 15.12 -8.91 -12.86
N PRO A 75 14.71 -9.84 -13.75
CA PRO A 75 14.02 -11.08 -13.36
C PRO A 75 14.85 -12.01 -12.46
N SER A 76 16.16 -11.76 -12.32
CA SER A 76 17.03 -12.55 -11.43
C SER A 76 16.77 -12.29 -9.95
N PHE A 77 16.11 -11.17 -9.59
CA PHE A 77 15.68 -10.93 -8.22
C PHE A 77 14.40 -11.72 -7.89
N PRO A 78 14.25 -12.21 -6.66
CA PRO A 78 13.08 -12.98 -6.24
C PRO A 78 11.86 -12.07 -6.00
N ILE A 79 11.41 -11.38 -7.05
CA ILE A 79 10.30 -10.41 -7.00
C ILE A 79 8.98 -11.12 -7.27
N THR A 80 8.00 -10.86 -6.43
CA THR A 80 6.59 -11.20 -6.67
C THR A 80 5.78 -9.92 -6.68
N TYR A 81 5.03 -9.71 -7.74
CA TYR A 81 4.12 -8.58 -7.90
C TYR A 81 2.73 -8.95 -7.42
N ILE A 82 2.16 -8.16 -6.52
CA ILE A 82 0.80 -8.29 -6.00
C ILE A 82 0.01 -7.06 -6.49
N LEU A 83 -0.90 -7.30 -7.42
CA LEU A 83 -1.64 -6.26 -8.11
C LEU A 83 -3.14 -6.38 -7.81
N SER A 84 -3.80 -5.26 -7.58
CA SER A 84 -5.26 -5.21 -7.64
C SER A 84 -5.77 -5.52 -9.06
N GLU A 85 -7.02 -5.97 -9.20
CA GLU A 85 -7.61 -6.29 -10.51
C GLU A 85 -7.57 -5.10 -11.48
N ASP A 86 -7.82 -3.90 -10.99
CA ASP A 86 -7.77 -2.68 -11.82
C ASP A 86 -6.35 -2.31 -12.24
N ALA A 87 -5.32 -2.66 -11.45
CA ALA A 87 -3.92 -2.44 -11.81
C ALA A 87 -3.42 -3.35 -12.92
N MET A 88 -4.12 -4.45 -13.22
CA MET A 88 -3.76 -5.37 -14.31
C MET A 88 -3.90 -4.75 -15.71
N LYS A 89 -4.75 -3.77 -15.87
CA LYS A 89 -4.89 -3.09 -17.16
C LYS A 89 -3.55 -2.45 -17.55
N ASP A 90 -3.02 -2.82 -18.70
CA ASP A 90 -1.73 -2.36 -19.23
C ASP A 90 -0.49 -2.88 -18.46
N THR A 91 -0.63 -3.92 -17.64
CA THR A 91 0.52 -4.60 -17.04
C THR A 91 1.17 -5.52 -18.07
N PRO A 92 2.50 -5.49 -18.24
CA PRO A 92 3.19 -6.41 -19.13
C PRO A 92 3.09 -7.86 -18.62
N ASP A 93 3.30 -8.81 -19.51
CA ASP A 93 3.44 -10.21 -19.13
C ASP A 93 4.75 -10.42 -18.36
N LEU A 94 4.65 -10.49 -17.06
CA LEU A 94 5.76 -10.67 -16.14
C LEU A 94 5.64 -11.98 -15.38
N PRO A 95 6.75 -12.65 -15.07
CA PRO A 95 6.73 -13.79 -14.17
C PRO A 95 6.31 -13.35 -12.75
N HIS A 96 5.65 -14.27 -12.05
CA HIS A 96 5.31 -14.10 -10.63
C HIS A 96 4.37 -12.92 -10.31
N ILE A 97 3.31 -12.73 -11.12
CA ILE A 97 2.21 -11.84 -10.80
C ILE A 97 1.13 -12.59 -10.03
N ARG A 98 0.68 -11.99 -8.94
CA ARG A 98 -0.53 -12.37 -8.20
C ARG A 98 -1.54 -11.24 -8.29
N VAL A 99 -2.65 -11.48 -8.98
CA VAL A 99 -3.79 -10.57 -9.01
C VAL A 99 -4.69 -10.84 -7.82
N CYS A 100 -5.23 -9.80 -7.22
CA CYS A 100 -6.10 -9.88 -6.06
C CYS A 100 -7.20 -8.82 -6.07
N ARG A 101 -8.23 -9.09 -5.26
CA ARG A 101 -9.38 -8.21 -5.05
C ARG A 101 -9.79 -8.19 -3.58
N GLU A 102 -10.67 -7.27 -3.24
CA GLU A 102 -11.25 -7.18 -1.90
C GLU A 102 -11.80 -8.55 -1.44
N GLY A 103 -11.47 -8.93 -0.21
CA GLY A 103 -11.85 -10.19 0.43
C GLY A 103 -10.87 -11.34 0.21
N ASP A 104 -9.88 -11.20 -0.67
CA ASP A 104 -8.88 -12.24 -0.88
C ASP A 104 -7.95 -12.37 0.34
N SER A 105 -7.54 -13.62 0.61
CA SER A 105 -6.47 -13.93 1.56
C SER A 105 -5.65 -15.09 1.03
N PHE A 106 -4.33 -14.91 0.99
CA PHE A 106 -3.41 -15.91 0.42
C PHE A 106 -2.02 -15.82 1.04
N SER A 107 -1.23 -16.87 0.83
CA SER A 107 0.19 -16.87 1.18
C SER A 107 1.04 -16.75 -0.07
N VAL A 108 2.11 -15.95 0.01
CA VAL A 108 3.09 -15.74 -1.05
C VAL A 108 4.46 -15.48 -0.45
N ALA A 109 5.50 -16.16 -0.94
CA ALA A 109 6.89 -15.95 -0.51
C ALA A 109 7.06 -15.86 1.03
N GLN A 110 6.40 -16.77 1.76
CA GLN A 110 6.38 -16.86 3.24
C GLN A 110 5.66 -15.69 3.95
N ALA A 111 5.04 -14.80 3.22
CA ALA A 111 4.14 -13.80 3.78
C ALA A 111 2.68 -14.24 3.64
N LYS A 112 1.83 -13.79 4.58
CA LYS A 112 0.38 -13.87 4.44
C LYS A 112 -0.16 -12.49 4.09
N VAL A 113 -1.00 -12.45 3.06
CA VAL A 113 -1.62 -11.21 2.57
C VAL A 113 -3.12 -11.32 2.72
N SER A 114 -3.74 -10.32 3.34
CA SER A 114 -5.18 -10.12 3.35
C SER A 114 -5.51 -8.80 2.65
N VAL A 115 -6.53 -8.84 1.79
CA VAL A 115 -6.89 -7.73 0.91
C VAL A 115 -8.23 -7.16 1.36
N PHE A 116 -8.26 -5.85 1.62
CA PHE A 116 -9.45 -5.11 2.01
C PHE A 116 -9.82 -4.11 0.94
N GLY A 117 -11.05 -3.62 0.97
CA GLY A 117 -11.51 -2.63 0.01
C GLY A 117 -10.91 -1.24 0.22
N SER A 118 -11.17 -0.38 -0.74
CA SER A 118 -10.87 1.05 -0.71
C SER A 118 -12.17 1.85 -0.75
N THR A 119 -12.12 3.14 -0.40
CA THR A 119 -13.22 4.11 -0.53
C THR A 119 -13.08 4.97 -1.78
N ASP A 120 -12.02 4.75 -2.55
CA ASP A 120 -11.80 5.32 -3.87
C ASP A 120 -11.42 4.17 -4.81
N THR A 121 -10.21 4.13 -5.37
CA THR A 121 -9.79 3.09 -6.32
C THR A 121 -8.98 1.99 -5.64
N GLY A 122 -9.05 0.78 -6.20
CA GLY A 122 -8.21 -0.35 -5.82
C GLY A 122 -8.52 -0.98 -4.46
N VAL A 123 -7.47 -1.35 -3.75
CA VAL A 123 -7.53 -2.13 -2.52
C VAL A 123 -6.52 -1.64 -1.48
N SER A 124 -6.72 -2.06 -0.24
CA SER A 124 -5.74 -1.96 0.84
C SER A 124 -5.20 -3.34 1.23
N TYR A 125 -4.00 -3.38 1.81
CA TYR A 125 -3.30 -4.62 2.10
C TYR A 125 -2.91 -4.72 3.57
N LEU A 126 -3.10 -5.91 4.15
CA LEU A 126 -2.49 -6.33 5.40
C LEU A 126 -1.49 -7.43 5.08
N VAL A 127 -0.23 -7.19 5.36
CA VAL A 127 0.89 -8.09 5.05
C VAL A 127 1.55 -8.55 6.33
N GLU A 128 1.50 -9.85 6.59
CA GLU A 128 2.15 -10.49 7.72
C GLU A 128 3.42 -11.22 7.22
N ALA A 129 4.59 -10.77 7.61
CA ALA A 129 5.86 -11.36 7.22
C ALA A 129 6.88 -11.27 8.37
N GLU A 130 7.61 -12.33 8.64
CA GLU A 130 8.70 -12.37 9.64
C GLU A 130 8.31 -11.78 11.02
N ASP A 131 7.11 -12.11 11.51
CA ASP A 131 6.53 -11.62 12.77
C ASP A 131 6.21 -10.10 12.80
N VAL A 132 6.21 -9.44 11.64
CA VAL A 132 5.78 -8.04 11.48
C VAL A 132 4.51 -7.99 10.63
N CYS A 133 3.54 -7.21 11.08
CA CYS A 133 2.26 -6.99 10.40
C CYS A 133 2.16 -5.55 9.92
N VAL A 134 2.10 -5.37 8.60
CA VAL A 134 2.07 -4.06 7.94
C VAL A 134 0.73 -3.85 7.27
N PHE A 135 0.07 -2.75 7.55
CA PHE A 135 -1.13 -2.31 6.82
C PHE A 135 -0.79 -1.13 5.91
N HIS A 136 -1.17 -1.23 4.64
CA HIS A 136 -1.09 -0.13 3.67
C HIS A 136 -2.47 0.16 3.12
N ALA A 137 -2.98 1.34 3.40
CA ALA A 137 -4.34 1.73 3.11
C ALA A 137 -4.64 1.91 1.60
N GLY A 138 -3.61 2.10 0.75
CA GLY A 138 -3.87 2.53 -0.63
C GLY A 138 -4.63 3.85 -0.62
N ASP A 139 -5.78 3.89 -1.32
CA ASP A 139 -6.68 5.05 -1.36
C ASP A 139 -7.86 4.93 -0.36
N LEU A 140 -7.79 3.99 0.58
CA LEU A 140 -8.76 3.93 1.67
C LEU A 140 -8.60 5.15 2.58
N ASN A 141 -9.57 6.04 2.61
CA ASN A 141 -9.63 7.21 3.49
C ASN A 141 -11.08 7.66 3.69
N LEU A 142 -11.29 8.49 4.69
CA LEU A 142 -12.54 9.22 4.87
C LEU A 142 -12.50 10.47 3.98
N TRP A 143 -12.91 10.31 2.71
CA TRP A 143 -12.87 11.38 1.73
C TRP A 143 -14.01 12.38 1.94
N HIS A 144 -13.73 13.44 2.69
CA HIS A 144 -14.67 14.52 3.01
C HIS A 144 -14.45 15.73 2.09
N TRP A 145 -15.04 15.71 0.91
CA TRP A 145 -15.05 16.85 -0.02
C TRP A 145 -16.28 17.73 0.22
N ARG A 146 -16.36 18.37 1.41
CA ARG A 146 -17.57 19.08 1.87
C ARG A 146 -17.98 20.25 0.99
N GLU A 147 -17.04 20.90 0.33
CA GLU A 147 -17.33 22.03 -0.55
C GLU A 147 -17.86 21.57 -1.92
N GLU A 148 -17.65 20.32 -2.28
CA GLU A 148 -18.01 19.74 -3.58
C GLU A 148 -19.17 18.74 -3.49
N ASN A 149 -19.39 18.12 -2.33
CA ASN A 149 -20.32 17.01 -2.16
C ASN A 149 -21.59 17.44 -1.40
N THR A 150 -22.70 16.80 -1.77
CA THR A 150 -23.97 16.89 -1.03
C THR A 150 -23.87 16.14 0.31
N LEU A 151 -24.73 16.47 1.27
CA LEU A 151 -24.81 15.74 2.55
C LEU A 151 -25.00 14.25 2.36
N ARG A 152 -25.76 13.81 1.34
CA ARG A 152 -25.97 12.39 1.06
C ARG A 152 -24.71 11.70 0.58
N GLU A 153 -23.89 12.36 -0.21
CA GLU A 153 -22.61 11.81 -0.68
C GLU A 153 -21.62 11.73 0.48
N ILE A 154 -21.56 12.73 1.33
CA ILE A 154 -20.76 12.72 2.55
C ILE A 154 -21.14 11.54 3.46
N THR A 155 -22.43 11.38 3.77
CA THR A 155 -22.90 10.27 4.61
C THR A 155 -22.52 8.91 4.03
N ARG A 156 -22.66 8.74 2.71
CA ARG A 156 -22.26 7.48 2.04
C ARG A 156 -20.75 7.24 2.11
N ALA A 157 -19.94 8.28 1.97
CA ALA A 157 -18.48 8.17 2.09
C ALA A 157 -18.09 7.75 3.51
N GLU A 158 -18.74 8.33 4.54
CA GLU A 158 -18.55 7.96 5.95
C GLU A 158 -18.93 6.49 6.20
N GLU A 159 -20.13 6.08 5.82
CA GLU A 159 -20.62 4.71 5.98
C GLU A 159 -19.67 3.71 5.30
N SER A 160 -19.30 3.96 4.04
CA SER A 160 -18.37 3.12 3.29
C SER A 160 -17.00 3.00 3.98
N PHE A 161 -16.47 4.11 4.48
CA PHE A 161 -15.19 4.12 5.19
C PHE A 161 -15.25 3.30 6.47
N TYR A 162 -16.26 3.52 7.30
CA TYR A 162 -16.39 2.81 8.57
C TYR A 162 -16.59 1.31 8.38
N ASP A 163 -17.38 0.89 7.39
CA ASP A 163 -17.60 -0.53 7.07
C ASP A 163 -16.27 -1.20 6.65
N LYS A 164 -15.47 -0.55 5.80
CA LYS A 164 -14.19 -1.11 5.37
C LYS A 164 -13.16 -1.17 6.49
N VAL A 165 -13.08 -0.14 7.32
CA VAL A 165 -12.18 -0.13 8.49
C VAL A 165 -12.59 -1.19 9.51
N ALA A 166 -13.89 -1.43 9.72
CA ALA A 166 -14.38 -2.45 10.65
C ALA A 166 -13.95 -3.88 10.25
N ALA A 167 -13.66 -4.14 8.99
CA ALA A 167 -13.17 -5.43 8.52
C ALA A 167 -11.68 -5.68 8.84
N ILE A 168 -10.90 -4.64 9.14
CA ILE A 168 -9.47 -4.74 9.44
C ILE A 168 -9.27 -5.28 10.88
N PRO A 169 -8.41 -6.29 11.08
CA PRO A 169 -8.19 -6.86 12.42
C PRO A 169 -7.62 -5.84 13.41
N LYS A 170 -8.20 -5.81 14.62
CA LYS A 170 -7.73 -4.98 15.74
C LYS A 170 -6.49 -5.58 16.40
N ASP A 171 -5.66 -4.73 17.00
CA ASP A 171 -4.53 -5.12 17.86
C ASP A 171 -3.53 -6.06 17.15
N LYS A 172 -3.44 -5.98 15.80
CA LYS A 172 -2.62 -6.87 15.00
C LYS A 172 -1.57 -6.14 14.16
N VAL A 173 -1.82 -4.90 13.83
CA VAL A 173 -0.96 -4.09 12.95
C VAL A 173 0.20 -3.51 13.74
N ASP A 174 1.43 -3.73 13.27
CA ASP A 174 2.64 -3.12 13.85
C ASP A 174 2.99 -1.80 13.15
N ILE A 175 2.70 -1.70 11.84
CA ILE A 175 3.00 -0.53 11.00
C ILE A 175 1.78 -0.22 10.14
N CYS A 176 1.33 1.03 10.15
CA CYS A 176 0.19 1.49 9.34
C CYS A 176 0.62 2.65 8.44
N PHE A 177 0.44 2.48 7.12
CA PHE A 177 0.57 3.57 6.13
C PHE A 177 -0.82 4.02 5.73
N PHE A 178 -1.14 5.28 6.00
CA PHE A 178 -2.46 5.84 5.77
C PHE A 178 -2.36 7.21 5.10
N PRO A 179 -3.19 7.50 4.07
CA PRO A 179 -3.13 8.77 3.35
C PRO A 179 -3.69 9.92 4.18
N LEU A 180 -3.05 11.08 4.05
CA LEU A 180 -3.52 12.37 4.56
C LEU A 180 -3.54 13.34 3.39
N ASP A 181 -4.69 13.98 3.13
CA ASP A 181 -4.81 14.97 2.07
C ASP A 181 -5.27 16.32 2.64
N PRO A 182 -4.36 17.32 2.68
CA PRO A 182 -4.67 18.66 3.17
C PRO A 182 -5.81 19.37 2.42
N ASN A 183 -6.11 18.95 1.18
CA ASN A 183 -7.20 19.53 0.40
C ASN A 183 -8.59 19.21 0.98
N GLN A 184 -8.70 18.25 1.90
CA GLN A 184 -9.93 17.98 2.66
C GLN A 184 -10.22 19.05 3.73
N GLY A 185 -9.41 20.11 3.82
CA GLY A 185 -9.59 21.19 4.78
C GLY A 185 -9.48 20.74 6.23
N GLY A 186 -10.37 21.19 7.10
CA GLY A 186 -10.30 20.90 8.54
C GLY A 186 -10.56 19.46 8.96
N LEU A 187 -10.85 18.56 8.01
CA LEU A 187 -11.11 17.13 8.27
C LEU A 187 -10.05 16.20 7.64
N TYR A 188 -8.94 16.75 7.19
CA TYR A 188 -7.88 16.02 6.48
C TYR A 188 -7.30 14.84 7.28
N ASP A 189 -7.37 14.86 8.59
CA ASP A 189 -6.84 13.86 9.51
C ASP A 189 -7.95 12.98 10.16
N ALA A 190 -9.22 13.22 9.86
CA ALA A 190 -10.34 12.52 10.49
C ALA A 190 -10.30 11.00 10.21
N GLY A 191 -9.96 10.59 8.98
CA GLY A 191 -9.79 9.20 8.62
C GLY A 191 -8.63 8.54 9.37
N ALA A 192 -7.48 9.22 9.47
CA ALA A 192 -6.32 8.73 10.20
C ALA A 192 -6.59 8.56 11.70
N ASN A 193 -7.25 9.54 12.31
CA ASN A 193 -7.64 9.47 13.72
C ASN A 193 -8.59 8.29 13.98
N HIS A 194 -9.54 8.05 13.06
CA HIS A 194 -10.45 6.92 13.20
C HIS A 194 -9.73 5.57 13.05
N ILE A 195 -8.89 5.39 12.04
CA ILE A 195 -8.21 4.11 11.82
C ILE A 195 -7.25 3.77 12.97
N ILE A 196 -6.52 4.73 13.52
CA ILE A 196 -5.64 4.53 14.69
C ILE A 196 -6.46 3.99 15.88
N MET A 197 -7.62 4.56 16.16
CA MET A 197 -8.50 4.09 17.24
C MET A 197 -9.11 2.72 16.94
N ALA A 198 -9.43 2.43 15.68
CA ALA A 198 -10.09 1.19 15.28
C ALA A 198 -9.15 0.00 15.29
N ILE A 199 -7.96 0.11 14.69
CA ILE A 199 -7.01 -1.00 14.55
C ILE A 199 -5.94 -1.06 15.63
N ARG A 200 -5.65 0.05 16.32
CA ARG A 200 -4.67 0.19 17.41
C ARG A 200 -3.30 -0.38 17.03
N PRO A 201 -2.63 0.23 16.05
CA PRO A 201 -1.34 -0.23 15.57
C PRO A 201 -0.23 -0.09 16.63
#